data_144e986a721c43322c5b9f94b39f5ee3
#
_entry.id   144e986a721c43322c5b9f94b39f5ee3
#
_cell.length_a   1.000
_cell.length_b   1.000
_cell.length_c   1.000
_cell.angle_alpha   90.00
_cell.angle_beta   90.00
_cell.angle_gamma   90.00
#
_symmetry.space_group_name_H-M   'P 1'
#
loop_
_entity.id
_entity.type
_entity.pdbx_description
1 polymer ?
#
loop_
_entity_poly.entity_id
_entity_poly.type
_entity_poly.pdbx_seq_one_letter_code
_entity_poly.pdbx_strand_id
1 'polypeptide(L)'
;MFQRVHYQTLANRLQEPRRFIQVITGPRQVGKTTMVNQVAANLKVAHLFVSADSVALGNSVWLQQQWEYARLKQETALEFVLIIDEIQKIDQWSETVKLMWDEDTRTGLNIKLVLIGSSRLLIQQGLTESLAGRFEVIYMGHW
;
A
#
# COMPACT_ATOMS: atom_id res chain seq x y z
N MET A 1 18.15 8.64 -13.34
CA MET A 1 16.76 8.39 -13.57
C MET A 1 15.92 9.01 -12.49
N PHE A 2 14.90 9.68 -12.89
CA PHE A 2 14.02 10.33 -11.92
C PHE A 2 13.34 9.32 -11.00
N GLN A 3 13.09 8.10 -11.43
CA GLN A 3 12.48 7.08 -10.58
C GLN A 3 13.39 6.67 -9.42
N ARG A 4 14.66 6.92 -9.53
CA ARG A 4 15.60 6.56 -8.47
C ARG A 4 15.29 7.28 -7.16
N VAL A 5 14.85 8.52 -7.23
CA VAL A 5 14.49 9.28 -6.04
C VAL A 5 13.31 8.64 -5.33
N HIS A 6 12.29 8.28 -6.09
CA HIS A 6 11.10 7.63 -5.53
C HIS A 6 11.42 6.26 -4.97
N TYR A 7 12.24 5.50 -5.69
CA TYR A 7 12.70 4.20 -5.22
C TYR A 7 13.39 4.34 -3.85
N GLN A 8 14.33 5.27 -3.77
CA GLN A 8 15.10 5.44 -2.53
C GLN A 8 14.21 5.89 -1.39
N THR A 9 13.27 6.78 -1.66
CA THR A 9 12.34 7.24 -0.63
C THR A 9 11.51 6.08 -0.09
N LEU A 10 10.95 5.25 -0.97
CA LEU A 10 10.15 4.12 -0.52
C LEU A 10 11.01 3.10 0.22
N ALA A 11 12.21 2.80 -0.32
CA ALA A 11 13.10 1.85 0.33
C ALA A 11 13.46 2.29 1.75
N ASN A 12 13.74 3.58 1.93
CA ASN A 12 14.05 4.11 3.25
C ASN A 12 12.84 3.98 4.19
N ARG A 13 11.65 4.33 3.70
CA ARG A 13 10.44 4.27 4.53
C ARG A 13 10.07 2.85 4.93
N LEU A 14 10.28 1.89 4.04
CA LEU A 14 9.98 0.49 4.37
C LEU A 14 10.98 -0.12 5.34
N GLN A 15 12.15 0.48 5.49
CA GLN A 15 13.14 0.05 6.48
C GLN A 15 12.93 0.67 7.85
N GLU A 16 12.12 1.72 7.92
CA GLU A 16 11.78 2.36 9.19
C GLU A 16 10.73 1.53 9.93
N PRO A 17 10.60 1.72 11.25
CA PRO A 17 9.52 1.06 11.97
C PRO A 17 8.16 1.43 11.39
N ARG A 18 7.20 0.52 11.52
CA ARG A 18 5.84 0.73 11.02
C ARG A 18 5.23 1.98 11.64
N ARG A 19 4.86 2.93 10.80
CA ARG A 19 4.29 4.19 11.27
C ARG A 19 3.22 4.73 10.36
N PHE A 20 3.52 4.82 9.04
CA PHE A 20 2.59 5.38 8.06
C PHE A 20 2.37 4.41 6.90
N ILE A 21 1.14 4.41 6.40
CA ILE A 21 0.82 3.75 5.13
C ILE A 21 1.53 4.53 4.03
N GLN A 22 2.21 3.81 3.13
CA GLN A 22 2.87 4.43 1.99
C GLN A 22 1.93 4.43 0.79
N VAL A 23 1.63 5.59 0.26
CA VAL A 23 0.72 5.73 -0.88
C VAL A 23 1.53 6.18 -2.09
N ILE A 24 1.55 5.34 -3.14
CA ILE A 24 2.25 5.63 -4.39
C ILE A 24 1.20 6.05 -5.39
N THR A 25 1.27 7.28 -5.85
CA THR A 25 0.25 7.83 -6.73
C THR A 25 0.89 8.54 -7.92
N GLY A 26 0.11 8.79 -8.94
CA GLY A 26 0.59 9.43 -10.16
C GLY A 26 -0.16 8.92 -11.36
N PRO A 27 0.14 9.48 -12.55
CA PRO A 27 -0.53 9.05 -13.79
C PRO A 27 -0.26 7.59 -14.10
N ARG A 28 -1.07 7.03 -14.97
CA ARG A 28 -0.84 5.67 -15.43
C ARG A 28 0.48 5.60 -16.21
N GLN A 29 1.08 4.41 -16.20
CA GLN A 29 2.24 4.08 -17.03
C GLN A 29 3.50 4.88 -16.71
N VAL A 30 3.63 5.33 -15.48
CA VAL A 30 4.87 5.96 -15.02
C VAL A 30 5.77 4.99 -14.24
N GLY A 31 5.39 3.69 -14.20
CA GLY A 31 6.23 2.68 -13.57
C GLY A 31 6.03 2.53 -12.07
N LYS A 32 4.88 2.93 -11.54
CA LYS A 32 4.62 2.82 -10.09
C LYS A 32 4.75 1.39 -9.59
N THR A 33 4.03 0.49 -10.23
CA THR A 33 4.01 -0.92 -9.83
C THR A 33 5.38 -1.55 -9.94
N THR A 34 6.07 -1.28 -11.05
CA THR A 34 7.41 -1.81 -11.27
C THR A 34 8.37 -1.35 -10.17
N MET A 35 8.33 -0.07 -9.85
CA MET A 35 9.22 0.49 -8.82
C MET A 35 8.96 -0.16 -7.47
N VAL A 36 7.69 -0.28 -7.08
CA VAL A 36 7.34 -0.85 -5.77
C VAL A 36 7.81 -2.30 -5.68
N ASN A 37 7.57 -3.08 -6.73
CA ASN A 37 7.99 -4.47 -6.73
C ASN A 37 9.51 -4.62 -6.69
N GLN A 38 10.24 -3.73 -7.36
CA GLN A 38 11.71 -3.75 -7.29
C GLN A 38 12.19 -3.44 -5.87
N VAL A 39 11.57 -2.49 -5.20
CA VAL A 39 11.96 -2.18 -3.83
C VAL A 39 11.75 -3.38 -2.92
N ALA A 40 10.58 -4.01 -3.01
CA ALA A 40 10.29 -5.16 -2.15
C ALA A 40 11.27 -6.31 -2.41
N ALA A 41 11.56 -6.58 -3.67
CA ALA A 41 12.49 -7.64 -4.02
C ALA A 41 13.90 -7.34 -3.53
N ASN A 42 14.36 -6.11 -3.70
CA ASN A 42 15.72 -5.75 -3.33
C ASN A 42 15.93 -5.70 -1.83
N LEU A 43 14.90 -5.33 -1.06
CA LEU A 43 14.98 -5.35 0.39
C LEU A 43 14.87 -6.75 0.95
N LYS A 44 14.44 -7.70 0.14
CA LYS A 44 14.27 -9.10 0.55
C LYS A 44 13.33 -9.23 1.74
N VAL A 45 12.35 -8.34 1.81
CA VAL A 45 11.34 -8.37 2.86
C VAL A 45 10.20 -9.29 2.44
N ALA A 46 9.65 -10.02 3.40
CA ALA A 46 8.47 -10.84 3.14
C ALA A 46 7.32 -9.93 2.71
N HIS A 47 6.69 -10.23 1.58
CA HIS A 47 5.66 -9.35 1.05
C HIS A 47 4.65 -10.10 0.19
N LEU A 48 3.49 -9.49 0.02
CA LEU A 48 2.45 -9.97 -0.89
C LEU A 48 2.05 -8.80 -1.77
N PHE A 49 2.08 -9.01 -3.08
CA PHE A 49 1.59 -8.06 -4.06
C PHE A 49 0.28 -8.56 -4.64
N VAL A 50 -0.76 -7.74 -4.56
CA VAL A 50 -2.06 -8.05 -5.16
C VAL A 50 -2.56 -6.83 -5.92
N SER A 51 -3.41 -7.06 -6.93
CA SER A 51 -4.00 -5.98 -7.70
C SER A 51 -5.51 -6.07 -7.66
N ALA A 52 -6.16 -4.96 -7.36
CA ALA A 52 -7.61 -4.89 -7.40
C ALA A 52 -8.16 -4.91 -8.82
N ASP A 53 -7.29 -4.78 -9.82
CA ASP A 53 -7.69 -4.89 -11.23
C ASP A 53 -8.33 -6.24 -11.54
N SER A 54 -7.94 -7.29 -10.83
CA SER A 54 -8.45 -8.63 -11.07
C SER A 54 -9.73 -8.92 -10.30
N VAL A 55 -10.24 -7.95 -9.54
CA VAL A 55 -11.45 -8.15 -8.73
C VAL A 55 -12.66 -7.65 -9.52
N ALA A 56 -13.56 -8.57 -9.85
CA ALA A 56 -14.66 -8.28 -10.77
C ALA A 56 -15.63 -7.21 -10.25
N LEU A 57 -15.87 -7.16 -8.96
CA LEU A 57 -16.93 -6.31 -8.40
C LEU A 57 -16.43 -5.29 -7.38
N GLY A 58 -15.13 -5.03 -7.31
CA GLY A 58 -14.62 -4.03 -6.39
C GLY A 58 -14.94 -4.34 -4.93
N ASN A 59 -14.86 -5.58 -4.53
CA ASN A 59 -15.40 -6.09 -3.28
C ASN A 59 -14.45 -5.87 -2.11
N SER A 60 -14.92 -5.18 -1.06
CA SER A 60 -14.13 -4.93 0.14
C SER A 60 -13.82 -6.22 0.91
N VAL A 61 -14.62 -7.26 0.74
CA VAL A 61 -14.31 -8.56 1.36
C VAL A 61 -13.03 -9.13 0.80
N TRP A 62 -12.80 -8.96 -0.52
CA TRP A 62 -11.55 -9.36 -1.13
C TRP A 62 -10.36 -8.68 -0.44
N LEU A 63 -10.48 -7.38 -0.19
CA LEU A 63 -9.42 -6.63 0.46
C LEU A 63 -9.13 -7.16 1.86
N GLN A 64 -10.18 -7.46 2.61
CA GLN A 64 -10.02 -8.05 3.94
C GLN A 64 -9.34 -9.41 3.88
N GLN A 65 -9.69 -10.23 2.88
CA GLN A 65 -9.08 -11.55 2.71
C GLN A 65 -7.58 -11.43 2.46
N GLN A 66 -7.17 -10.48 1.63
CA GLN A 66 -5.74 -10.27 1.36
C GLN A 66 -5.01 -9.83 2.64
N TRP A 67 -5.66 -8.98 3.41
CA TRP A 67 -5.08 -8.51 4.66
C TRP A 67 -4.93 -9.64 5.68
N GLU A 68 -5.94 -10.50 5.78
CA GLU A 68 -5.87 -11.64 6.70
C GLU A 68 -4.76 -12.61 6.30
N TYR A 69 -4.55 -12.79 4.99
CA TYR A 69 -3.44 -13.61 4.52
C TYR A 69 -2.12 -13.01 4.97
N ALA A 70 -1.98 -11.69 4.86
CA ALA A 70 -0.76 -11.01 5.31
C ALA A 70 -0.55 -11.19 6.81
N ARG A 71 -1.63 -11.14 7.59
CA ARG A 71 -1.54 -11.36 9.04
C ARG A 71 -1.03 -12.75 9.37
N LEU A 72 -1.51 -13.75 8.64
CA LEU A 72 -1.02 -15.12 8.84
C LEU A 72 0.47 -15.23 8.53
N LYS A 73 0.91 -14.62 7.45
CA LYS A 73 2.31 -14.65 7.05
C LYS A 73 3.20 -13.90 8.04
N GLN A 74 2.69 -12.82 8.62
CA GLN A 74 3.46 -12.03 9.56
C GLN A 74 3.71 -12.78 10.87
N GLU A 75 2.90 -13.79 11.19
CA GLU A 75 3.11 -14.58 12.41
C GLU A 75 4.46 -15.27 12.43
N THR A 76 5.02 -15.60 11.26
CA THR A 76 6.29 -16.28 11.16
C THR A 76 7.41 -15.39 10.65
N ALA A 77 7.19 -14.08 10.59
CA ALA A 77 8.16 -13.12 10.09
C ALA A 77 8.21 -11.92 11.03
N LEU A 78 9.35 -11.24 11.08
CA LEU A 78 9.49 -10.04 11.90
C LEU A 78 8.63 -8.90 11.39
N GLU A 79 8.41 -8.87 10.07
CA GLU A 79 7.58 -7.86 9.43
C GLU A 79 7.04 -8.43 8.13
N PHE A 80 5.99 -7.80 7.62
CA PHE A 80 5.41 -8.21 6.36
C PHE A 80 4.92 -6.97 5.65
N VAL A 81 5.14 -6.90 4.33
CA VAL A 81 4.69 -5.76 3.52
C VAL A 81 3.54 -6.21 2.63
N LEU A 82 2.39 -5.58 2.77
CA LEU A 82 1.24 -5.83 1.91
C LEU A 82 1.15 -4.70 0.88
N ILE A 83 1.19 -5.07 -0.39
CA ILE A 83 1.17 -4.13 -1.50
C ILE A 83 -0.12 -4.33 -2.29
N ILE A 84 -0.93 -3.29 -2.41
CA ILE A 84 -2.20 -3.37 -3.12
C ILE A 84 -2.22 -2.36 -4.25
N ASP A 85 -2.24 -2.87 -5.48
CA ASP A 85 -2.28 -2.05 -6.69
C ASP A 85 -3.72 -1.75 -7.07
N GLU A 86 -3.94 -0.59 -7.69
CA GLU A 86 -5.26 -0.14 -8.16
C GLU A 86 -6.30 -0.13 -7.03
N ILE A 87 -5.87 0.34 -5.87
CA ILE A 87 -6.71 0.29 -4.66
C ILE A 87 -8.04 1.05 -4.84
N GLN A 88 -8.04 2.09 -5.67
CA GLN A 88 -9.23 2.91 -5.85
C GLN A 88 -10.38 2.15 -6.50
N LYS A 89 -10.13 0.97 -7.04
CA LYS A 89 -11.17 0.14 -7.65
C LYS A 89 -12.00 -0.63 -6.63
N ILE A 90 -11.60 -0.63 -5.38
CA ILE A 90 -12.35 -1.29 -4.32
C ILE A 90 -13.32 -0.29 -3.69
N ASP A 91 -14.60 -0.65 -3.65
CA ASP A 91 -15.60 0.20 -3.00
C ASP A 91 -15.26 0.38 -1.53
N GLN A 92 -15.35 1.63 -1.08
CA GLN A 92 -15.09 1.98 0.32
C GLN A 92 -13.73 1.49 0.82
N TRP A 93 -12.74 1.51 -0.07
CA TRP A 93 -11.42 1.00 0.26
C TRP A 93 -10.81 1.73 1.46
N SER A 94 -11.01 3.02 1.55
CA SER A 94 -10.39 3.80 2.62
C SER A 94 -10.93 3.44 3.99
N GLU A 95 -12.22 3.14 4.08
CA GLU A 95 -12.84 2.70 5.33
C GLU A 95 -12.27 1.35 5.76
N THR A 96 -12.17 0.42 4.81
CA THR A 96 -11.62 -0.91 5.09
C THR A 96 -10.15 -0.82 5.52
N VAL A 97 -9.37 -0.02 4.79
CA VAL A 97 -7.96 0.17 5.13
C VAL A 97 -7.81 0.76 6.53
N LYS A 98 -8.61 1.77 6.84
CA LYS A 98 -8.56 2.39 8.17
C LYS A 98 -8.85 1.35 9.26
N LEU A 99 -9.89 0.58 9.07
CA LEU A 99 -10.28 -0.43 10.05
C LEU A 99 -9.15 -1.44 10.30
N MET A 100 -8.63 -2.01 9.23
CA MET A 100 -7.60 -3.05 9.33
C MET A 100 -6.29 -2.49 9.85
N TRP A 101 -5.91 -1.30 9.38
CA TRP A 101 -4.68 -0.65 9.81
C TRP A 101 -4.69 -0.31 11.30
N ASP A 102 -5.82 0.26 11.76
CA ASP A 102 -5.95 0.64 13.16
C ASP A 102 -5.99 -0.60 14.06
N GLU A 103 -6.62 -1.67 13.58
CA GLU A 103 -6.64 -2.92 14.33
C GLU A 103 -5.22 -3.48 14.49
N ASP A 104 -4.43 -3.46 13.43
CA ASP A 104 -3.05 -3.91 13.49
C ASP A 104 -2.22 -3.05 14.45
N THR A 105 -2.45 -1.75 14.43
CA THR A 105 -1.76 -0.85 15.35
C THR A 105 -2.10 -1.19 16.79
N ARG A 106 -3.37 -1.43 17.05
CA ARG A 106 -3.83 -1.74 18.41
C ARG A 106 -3.30 -3.08 18.90
N THR A 107 -3.19 -4.06 18.02
CA THR A 107 -2.77 -5.41 18.40
C THR A 107 -1.27 -5.64 18.23
N GLY A 108 -0.53 -4.65 17.73
CA GLY A 108 0.92 -4.75 17.63
C GLY A 108 1.44 -5.57 16.46
N LEU A 109 0.63 -5.78 15.43
CA LEU A 109 1.08 -6.50 14.24
C LEU A 109 1.95 -5.61 13.37
N ASN A 110 3.03 -6.17 12.85
CA ASN A 110 3.99 -5.42 12.05
C ASN A 110 3.77 -5.63 10.56
N ILE A 111 2.60 -5.20 10.10
CA ILE A 111 2.26 -5.21 8.67
C ILE A 111 2.41 -3.79 8.15
N LYS A 112 3.32 -3.62 7.20
CA LYS A 112 3.53 -2.36 6.50
C LYS A 112 2.71 -2.39 5.23
N LEU A 113 2.04 -1.29 4.93
CA LEU A 113 1.09 -1.24 3.82
C LEU A 113 1.58 -0.27 2.76
N VAL A 114 1.54 -0.72 1.50
CA VAL A 114 1.82 0.12 0.34
C VAL A 114 0.58 0.09 -0.55
N LEU A 115 0.01 1.24 -0.81
CA LEU A 115 -1.14 1.39 -1.69
C LEU A 115 -0.70 2.09 -2.97
N ILE A 116 -1.08 1.55 -4.10
CA ILE A 116 -0.75 2.13 -5.41
C ILE A 116 -2.05 2.46 -6.13
N GLY A 117 -2.11 3.64 -6.72
CA GLY A 117 -3.30 4.01 -7.49
C GLY A 117 -3.10 5.32 -8.24
N SER A 118 -4.10 5.69 -9.04
CA SER A 118 -4.07 6.95 -9.75
C SER A 118 -4.37 8.08 -8.78
N SER A 119 -3.64 9.20 -8.94
CA SER A 119 -3.68 10.29 -7.97
C SER A 119 -5.08 10.87 -7.79
N ARG A 120 -5.79 11.03 -8.90
CA ARG A 120 -7.09 11.69 -8.85
C ARG A 120 -8.08 10.93 -7.97
N LEU A 121 -8.19 9.63 -8.19
CA LEU A 121 -9.18 8.83 -7.48
C LEU A 121 -8.80 8.61 -6.03
N LEU A 122 -7.51 8.43 -5.75
CA LEU A 122 -7.06 8.26 -4.38
C LEU A 122 -7.37 9.48 -3.53
N ILE A 123 -7.09 10.67 -4.06
CA ILE A 123 -7.32 11.91 -3.32
C ILE A 123 -8.81 12.15 -3.10
N GLN A 124 -9.62 11.89 -4.12
CA GLN A 124 -11.06 12.16 -4.03
C GLN A 124 -11.79 11.19 -3.11
N GLN A 125 -11.27 9.99 -2.91
CA GLN A 125 -12.00 8.95 -2.22
C GLN A 125 -11.55 8.71 -0.79
N GLY A 126 -11.03 9.73 -0.14
CA GLY A 126 -10.98 9.63 1.29
C GLY A 126 -9.63 9.52 1.95
N LEU A 127 -8.52 9.75 1.21
CA LEU A 127 -7.24 9.85 1.91
C LEU A 127 -7.29 10.89 2.99
N THR A 128 -7.93 12.04 2.68
CA THR A 128 -7.96 13.15 3.60
C THR A 128 -8.97 13.00 4.72
N GLU A 129 -9.99 12.16 4.53
CA GLU A 129 -11.03 11.98 5.54
C GLU A 129 -10.77 10.75 6.39
N SER A 130 -10.80 9.57 5.76
CA SER A 130 -10.72 8.33 6.52
C SER A 130 -9.32 8.01 7.02
N LEU A 131 -8.28 8.40 6.26
CA LEU A 131 -6.92 8.01 6.56
C LEU A 131 -6.04 9.15 7.06
N ALA A 132 -6.64 10.28 7.43
CA ALA A 132 -5.88 11.43 7.91
C ALA A 132 -4.94 11.02 9.04
N GLY A 133 -3.68 11.44 8.93
CA GLY A 133 -2.65 11.14 9.93
C GLY A 133 -2.06 9.74 9.84
N ARG A 134 -2.50 8.91 8.90
CA ARG A 134 -2.06 7.53 8.80
C ARG A 134 -1.20 7.23 7.58
N PHE A 135 -0.97 8.20 6.71
CA PHE A 135 -0.29 7.92 5.44
C PHE A 135 0.72 8.97 5.06
N GLU A 136 1.65 8.56 4.20
CA GLU A 136 2.57 9.43 3.49
C GLU A 136 2.43 9.15 2.01
N VAL A 137 2.60 10.18 1.17
CA VAL A 137 2.41 10.04 -0.27
C VAL A 137 3.74 10.19 -0.99
N ILE A 138 3.96 9.31 -1.98
CA ILE A 138 5.04 9.47 -2.96
C ILE A 138 4.34 9.68 -4.29
N TYR A 139 4.51 10.87 -4.85
CA TYR A 139 3.89 11.20 -6.14
C TYR A 139 4.89 10.95 -7.26
N MET A 140 4.56 10.06 -8.19
CA MET A 140 5.38 9.78 -9.37
C MET A 140 4.70 10.46 -10.56
N GLY A 141 5.18 11.66 -10.89
CA GLY A 141 4.61 12.42 -11.99
C GLY A 141 5.34 12.15 -13.30
N HIS A 142 4.87 12.83 -14.32
CA HIS A 142 5.62 12.91 -15.58
C HIS A 142 6.75 13.90 -15.42
N TRP A 143 7.73 13.80 -16.31
CA TRP A 143 8.84 14.76 -16.35
C TRP A 143 9.07 15.23 -17.77
#